data_6ac7b3bfd998c325b5faeb2fb1cdfad7
#
_entry.id   6ac7b3bfd998c325b5faeb2fb1cdfad7
#
_cell.length_a   1.000
_cell.length_b   1.000
_cell.length_c   1.000
_cell.angle_alpha   90.00
_cell.angle_beta   90.00
_cell.angle_gamma   90.00
#
_symmetry.space_group_name_H-M   'P 1'
#
loop_
_entity.id
_entity.type
_entity.pdbx_description
1 polymer ?
#
loop_
_entity_poly.entity_id
_entity_poly.type
_entity_poly.pdbx_seq_one_letter_code
_entity_poly.pdbx_strand_id
1 'polypeptide(L)'
;MTIFVNENTKVIVQGMTGSEGTKHTKRMLKAGTKIVAGVTPGKGGQSVDMDGQIIPVFNSVKEAITATGANASVVFVPPKFAKSAVIDAIDAKIPLVVVITEGIPVHDVAAFYAYSVEKGVTQILGPNCPGIISPGKTNLGIIPSDITGSGPIGLVSKSGTLTYQMMFELRDFGFTTAVGIGGDPIIGTTHIDCLRAFQDDPATKAIVMIGEIGGDAEERAAQFIKEYVTKPVVGYVAGFTAPEGKTMGHAGAIVSGSSGTASAKKEALEAVGVAVGKTPSETANLMRKILNG
;
A
#
# COMPACT_ATOMS: atom_id res chain seq x y z
N MET A 1 -16.82 -2.71 6.55
CA MET A 1 -15.52 -2.86 7.23
C MET A 1 -14.45 -2.46 6.22
N THR A 2 -13.20 -2.61 6.54
CA THR A 2 -12.04 -2.21 5.72
C THR A 2 -10.88 -3.09 6.13
N ILE A 3 -9.84 -3.23 5.30
CA ILE A 3 -8.68 -4.02 5.66
C ILE A 3 -7.56 -3.12 6.20
N PHE A 4 -6.82 -3.60 7.19
CA PHE A 4 -5.64 -3.00 7.85
C PHE A 4 -5.86 -1.65 8.54
N VAL A 5 -6.77 -0.80 8.04
CA VAL A 5 -7.06 0.54 8.57
C VAL A 5 -8.56 0.80 8.62
N ASN A 6 -9.00 1.69 9.52
CA ASN A 6 -10.40 2.10 9.64
C ASN A 6 -10.51 3.54 10.18
N GLU A 7 -11.73 4.00 10.41
CA GLU A 7 -12.04 5.33 10.95
C GLU A 7 -11.49 5.59 12.37
N ASN A 8 -11.04 4.56 13.09
CA ASN A 8 -10.43 4.67 14.41
C ASN A 8 -8.90 4.63 14.37
N THR A 9 -8.30 4.46 13.20
CA THR A 9 -6.85 4.45 13.03
C THR A 9 -6.27 5.82 13.39
N LYS A 10 -5.41 5.86 14.42
CA LYS A 10 -4.67 7.04 14.88
C LYS A 10 -3.24 6.99 14.33
N VAL A 11 -2.86 8.00 13.59
CA VAL A 11 -1.66 7.97 12.76
C VAL A 11 -0.57 8.89 13.28
N ILE A 12 0.66 8.36 13.36
CA ILE A 12 1.90 9.12 13.52
C ILE A 12 2.50 9.35 12.14
N VAL A 13 3.03 10.55 11.88
CA VAL A 13 3.80 10.84 10.67
C VAL A 13 5.27 11.02 11.03
N GLN A 14 6.11 10.07 10.65
CA GLN A 14 7.56 10.17 10.77
C GLN A 14 8.12 11.02 9.64
N GLY A 15 8.93 12.04 9.99
CA GLY A 15 9.42 13.04 9.05
C GLY A 15 8.41 14.15 8.74
N MET A 16 7.39 14.35 9.59
CA MET A 16 6.31 15.33 9.40
C MET A 16 6.80 16.77 9.16
N THR A 17 7.93 17.15 9.74
CA THR A 17 8.49 18.51 9.63
C THR A 17 9.29 18.75 8.35
N GLY A 18 9.49 17.72 7.52
CA GLY A 18 10.08 17.82 6.17
C GLY A 18 9.02 18.23 5.13
N SER A 19 9.45 18.73 3.97
CA SER A 19 8.57 19.24 2.92
C SER A 19 7.48 18.23 2.49
N GLU A 20 7.88 17.00 2.17
CA GLU A 20 6.93 15.94 1.77
C GLU A 20 6.06 15.49 2.95
N GLY A 21 6.65 15.32 4.15
CA GLY A 21 5.90 15.00 5.35
C GLY A 21 4.81 16.03 5.66
N THR A 22 5.14 17.32 5.64
CA THR A 22 4.16 18.42 5.84
C THR A 22 3.07 18.41 4.77
N LYS A 23 3.44 18.35 3.49
CA LYS A 23 2.51 18.37 2.35
C LYS A 23 1.51 17.21 2.42
N HIS A 24 1.99 16.01 2.66
CA HIS A 24 1.13 14.83 2.69
C HIS A 24 0.35 14.69 4.00
N THR A 25 0.87 15.18 5.12
CA THR A 25 0.08 15.29 6.36
C THR A 25 -1.18 16.14 6.15
N LYS A 26 -1.05 17.32 5.53
CA LYS A 26 -2.20 18.17 5.18
C LYS A 26 -3.23 17.45 4.28
N ARG A 27 -2.76 16.70 3.29
CA ARG A 27 -3.63 15.90 2.41
C ARG A 27 -4.35 14.77 3.15
N MET A 28 -3.65 14.05 4.02
CA MET A 28 -4.24 13.00 4.85
C MET A 28 -5.28 13.58 5.81
N LEU A 29 -5.02 14.72 6.46
CA LEU A 29 -5.99 15.42 7.30
C LEU A 29 -7.24 15.83 6.51
N LYS A 30 -7.06 16.39 5.32
CA LYS A 30 -8.19 16.74 4.42
C LYS A 30 -9.01 15.51 4.02
N ALA A 31 -8.40 14.34 3.95
CA ALA A 31 -9.06 13.06 3.68
C ALA A 31 -9.75 12.45 4.92
N GLY A 32 -9.73 13.13 6.07
CA GLY A 32 -10.35 12.67 7.31
C GLY A 32 -9.48 11.76 8.17
N THR A 33 -8.19 11.62 7.85
CA THR A 33 -7.25 10.80 8.63
C THR A 33 -6.98 11.43 10.00
N LYS A 34 -7.06 10.64 11.06
CA LYS A 34 -6.74 11.08 12.43
C LYS A 34 -5.22 11.11 12.65
N ILE A 35 -4.56 12.17 12.19
CA ILE A 35 -3.14 12.41 12.50
C ILE A 35 -3.05 12.95 13.92
N VAL A 36 -2.40 12.21 14.81
CA VAL A 36 -2.33 12.55 16.25
C VAL A 36 -0.96 13.02 16.68
N ALA A 37 0.10 12.74 15.90
CA ALA A 37 1.46 13.18 16.21
C ALA A 37 2.35 13.19 14.96
N GLY A 38 3.40 14.01 15.01
CA GLY A 38 4.59 13.89 14.17
C GLY A 38 5.75 13.32 14.96
N VAL A 39 6.66 12.63 14.28
CA VAL A 39 7.94 12.19 14.85
C VAL A 39 9.09 12.73 14.02
N THR A 40 9.95 13.50 14.64
CA THR A 40 11.20 14.01 14.05
C THR A 40 12.23 14.12 15.16
N PRO A 41 13.27 13.25 15.18
CA PRO A 41 14.32 13.30 16.18
C PRO A 41 14.96 14.69 16.28
N GLY A 42 15.14 15.20 17.50
CA GLY A 42 15.66 16.53 17.78
C GLY A 42 14.64 17.68 17.69
N LYS A 43 13.36 17.38 17.36
CA LYS A 43 12.27 18.38 17.31
C LYS A 43 11.13 18.08 18.29
N GLY A 44 11.33 17.16 19.22
CA GLY A 44 10.37 16.87 20.27
C GLY A 44 10.03 18.10 21.11
N GLY A 45 8.77 18.21 21.53
CA GLY A 45 8.24 19.37 22.26
C GLY A 45 7.78 20.53 21.37
N GLN A 46 8.03 20.47 20.05
CA GLN A 46 7.47 21.42 19.08
C GLN A 46 6.06 21.01 18.66
N SER A 47 5.36 21.92 18.01
CA SER A 47 4.11 21.64 17.32
C SER A 47 4.15 22.27 15.94
N VAL A 48 3.42 21.65 14.99
CA VAL A 48 3.30 22.15 13.62
C VAL A 48 1.84 22.45 13.32
N ASP A 49 1.58 23.63 12.77
CA ASP A 49 0.26 24.00 12.26
C ASP A 49 0.04 23.37 10.89
N MET A 50 -1.00 22.56 10.79
CA MET A 50 -1.45 21.88 9.59
C MET A 50 -2.81 22.42 9.14
N ASP A 51 -2.80 23.66 8.64
CA ASP A 51 -4.01 24.38 8.16
C ASP A 51 -5.05 24.58 9.28
N GLY A 52 -4.58 25.00 10.47
CA GLY A 52 -5.40 25.26 11.65
C GLY A 52 -5.48 24.11 12.64
N GLN A 53 -4.97 22.93 12.30
CA GLN A 53 -4.82 21.83 13.24
C GLN A 53 -3.39 21.77 13.78
N ILE A 54 -3.23 21.97 15.08
CA ILE A 54 -1.92 21.94 15.76
C ILE A 54 -1.57 20.49 16.09
N ILE A 55 -0.50 19.97 15.49
CA ILE A 55 -0.02 18.59 15.68
C ILE A 55 1.27 18.62 16.51
N PRO A 56 1.33 17.92 17.65
CA PRO A 56 2.56 17.82 18.47
C PRO A 56 3.61 16.96 17.76
N VAL A 57 4.89 17.29 17.99
CA VAL A 57 6.05 16.56 17.47
C VAL A 57 6.81 15.91 18.61
N PHE A 58 7.19 14.65 18.44
CA PHE A 58 7.95 13.85 19.39
C PHE A 58 9.31 13.45 18.82
N ASN A 59 10.25 13.03 19.69
CA ASN A 59 11.55 12.54 19.26
C ASN A 59 11.54 11.08 18.81
N SER A 60 10.59 10.27 19.30
CA SER A 60 10.47 8.84 19.01
C SER A 60 9.02 8.41 18.84
N VAL A 61 8.82 7.28 18.16
CA VAL A 61 7.50 6.65 18.00
C VAL A 61 6.94 6.22 19.36
N LYS A 62 7.81 5.72 20.26
CA LYS A 62 7.41 5.32 21.61
C LYS A 62 6.82 6.47 22.42
N GLU A 63 7.46 7.65 22.41
CA GLU A 63 6.92 8.85 23.06
C GLU A 63 5.56 9.24 22.48
N ALA A 64 5.45 9.26 21.15
CA ALA A 64 4.22 9.61 20.47
C ALA A 64 3.07 8.64 20.79
N ILE A 65 3.31 7.33 20.80
CA ILE A 65 2.30 6.31 21.17
C ILE A 65 1.86 6.51 22.62
N THR A 66 2.79 6.70 23.54
CA THR A 66 2.49 6.90 24.96
C THR A 66 1.58 8.12 25.19
N ALA A 67 1.81 9.19 24.44
CA ALA A 67 1.05 10.44 24.59
C ALA A 67 -0.32 10.40 23.88
N THR A 68 -0.48 9.63 22.80
CA THR A 68 -1.64 9.76 21.89
C THR A 68 -2.44 8.49 21.70
N GLY A 69 -1.87 7.33 22.03
CA GLY A 69 -2.47 6.03 21.74
C GLY A 69 -2.51 5.71 20.23
N ALA A 70 -1.54 6.21 19.47
CA ALA A 70 -1.44 5.93 18.03
C ALA A 70 -1.23 4.44 17.76
N ASN A 71 -1.79 3.94 16.64
CA ASN A 71 -1.74 2.54 16.23
C ASN A 71 -1.30 2.33 14.77
N ALA A 72 -0.92 3.39 14.07
CA ALA A 72 -0.30 3.33 12.75
C ALA A 72 0.74 4.42 12.58
N SER A 73 1.75 4.16 11.75
CA SER A 73 2.78 5.13 11.38
C SER A 73 2.94 5.22 9.87
N VAL A 74 3.14 6.42 9.34
CA VAL A 74 3.50 6.66 7.95
C VAL A 74 4.89 7.29 7.90
N VAL A 75 5.79 6.74 7.07
CA VAL A 75 7.20 7.11 7.00
C VAL A 75 7.48 7.94 5.75
N PHE A 76 7.86 9.21 5.94
CA PHE A 76 8.27 10.17 4.90
C PHE A 76 9.72 10.63 5.06
N VAL A 77 10.54 9.88 5.75
CA VAL A 77 11.95 10.25 5.95
C VAL A 77 12.79 9.93 4.71
N PRO A 78 13.90 10.66 4.48
CA PRO A 78 14.83 10.32 3.40
C PRO A 78 15.37 8.88 3.50
N PRO A 79 15.73 8.22 2.36
CA PRO A 79 16.12 6.81 2.30
C PRO A 79 17.17 6.39 3.35
N LYS A 80 18.19 7.23 3.56
CA LYS A 80 19.28 6.96 4.54
C LYS A 80 18.82 6.88 6.01
N PHE A 81 17.61 7.37 6.32
CA PHE A 81 17.04 7.33 7.67
C PHE A 81 15.86 6.37 7.78
N ALA A 82 15.40 5.79 6.68
CA ALA A 82 14.19 4.97 6.65
C ALA A 82 14.32 3.72 7.53
N LYS A 83 15.46 3.02 7.48
CA LYS A 83 15.72 1.85 8.33
C LYS A 83 15.56 2.16 9.81
N SER A 84 16.20 3.23 10.30
CA SER A 84 16.11 3.60 11.71
C SER A 84 14.68 4.01 12.11
N ALA A 85 13.96 4.71 11.24
CA ALA A 85 12.58 5.11 11.47
C ALA A 85 11.63 3.91 11.55
N VAL A 86 11.82 2.91 10.68
CA VAL A 86 11.00 1.67 10.70
C VAL A 86 11.34 0.83 11.94
N ILE A 87 12.61 0.69 12.31
CA ILE A 87 13.02 -0.02 13.51
C ILE A 87 12.46 0.64 14.78
N ASP A 88 12.51 1.98 14.90
CA ASP A 88 11.89 2.71 16.04
C ASP A 88 10.39 2.39 16.16
N ALA A 89 9.69 2.29 15.03
CA ALA A 89 8.28 1.92 15.01
C ALA A 89 8.04 0.45 15.42
N ILE A 90 8.89 -0.49 14.99
CA ILE A 90 8.83 -1.90 15.38
C ILE A 90 9.11 -2.05 16.88
N ASP A 91 10.13 -1.40 17.40
CA ASP A 91 10.49 -1.41 18.83
C ASP A 91 9.38 -0.83 19.71
N ALA A 92 8.69 0.18 19.20
CA ALA A 92 7.50 0.76 19.84
C ALA A 92 6.25 -0.12 19.72
N LYS A 93 6.32 -1.26 19.01
CA LYS A 93 5.24 -2.24 18.79
C LYS A 93 4.00 -1.65 18.11
N ILE A 94 4.20 -0.69 17.21
CA ILE A 94 3.06 -0.15 16.46
C ILE A 94 2.53 -1.21 15.48
N PRO A 95 1.21 -1.43 15.41
CA PRO A 95 0.64 -2.52 14.59
C PRO A 95 0.92 -2.39 13.09
N LEU A 96 0.89 -1.17 12.55
CA LEU A 96 1.05 -0.91 11.11
C LEU A 96 2.05 0.21 10.85
N VAL A 97 3.02 -0.05 9.97
CA VAL A 97 3.95 0.95 9.43
C VAL A 97 3.81 1.02 7.91
N VAL A 98 3.48 2.18 7.37
CA VAL A 98 3.40 2.45 5.93
C VAL A 98 4.65 3.19 5.50
N VAL A 99 5.48 2.58 4.67
CA VAL A 99 6.77 3.13 4.23
C VAL A 99 6.64 3.68 2.81
N ILE A 100 6.49 5.01 2.71
CA ILE A 100 6.33 5.68 1.40
C ILE A 100 7.67 5.81 0.67
N THR A 101 8.74 5.97 1.43
CA THR A 101 10.09 6.26 0.93
C THR A 101 10.54 5.28 -0.15
N GLU A 102 10.95 5.84 -1.28
CA GLU A 102 11.61 5.17 -2.40
C GLU A 102 13.13 5.26 -2.26
N GLY A 103 13.88 4.31 -2.86
CA GLY A 103 15.34 4.34 -2.93
C GLY A 103 16.04 3.91 -1.64
N ILE A 104 15.38 3.19 -0.76
CA ILE A 104 16.00 2.57 0.41
C ILE A 104 16.91 1.44 -0.07
N PRO A 105 18.17 1.35 0.40
CA PRO A 105 19.05 0.23 0.04
C PRO A 105 18.42 -1.12 0.37
N VAL A 106 18.48 -2.08 -0.56
CA VAL A 106 17.81 -3.39 -0.43
C VAL A 106 18.21 -4.13 0.86
N HIS A 107 19.50 -4.05 1.27
CA HIS A 107 19.96 -4.66 2.51
C HIS A 107 19.34 -4.02 3.77
N ASP A 108 19.01 -2.73 3.73
CA ASP A 108 18.31 -2.05 4.83
C ASP A 108 16.85 -2.49 4.90
N VAL A 109 16.20 -2.65 3.73
CA VAL A 109 14.84 -3.21 3.64
C VAL A 109 14.81 -4.63 4.17
N ALA A 110 15.75 -5.50 3.73
CA ALA A 110 15.87 -6.87 4.23
C ALA A 110 16.05 -6.91 5.76
N ALA A 111 16.89 -6.03 6.30
CA ALA A 111 17.15 -5.96 7.72
C ALA A 111 15.92 -5.59 8.56
N PHE A 112 15.21 -4.50 8.21
CA PHE A 112 14.04 -4.13 8.99
C PHE A 112 12.85 -5.07 8.75
N TYR A 113 12.72 -5.68 7.57
CA TYR A 113 11.71 -6.69 7.30
C TYR A 113 11.94 -7.94 8.16
N ALA A 114 13.15 -8.48 8.16
CA ALA A 114 13.51 -9.63 9.01
C ALA A 114 13.26 -9.33 10.49
N TYR A 115 13.61 -8.12 10.94
CA TYR A 115 13.37 -7.68 12.30
C TYR A 115 11.87 -7.59 12.64
N SER A 116 11.06 -7.09 11.72
CA SER A 116 9.60 -7.08 11.89
C SER A 116 9.01 -8.48 12.02
N VAL A 117 9.47 -9.43 11.19
CA VAL A 117 9.07 -10.85 11.26
C VAL A 117 9.48 -11.48 12.60
N GLU A 118 10.71 -11.23 13.06
CA GLU A 118 11.19 -11.69 14.37
C GLU A 118 10.34 -11.18 15.53
N LYS A 119 9.96 -9.89 15.52
CA LYS A 119 9.12 -9.29 16.57
C LYS A 119 7.65 -9.70 16.48
N GLY A 120 7.14 -10.04 15.30
CA GLY A 120 5.80 -10.60 15.08
C GLY A 120 4.62 -9.70 15.42
N VAL A 121 4.82 -8.38 15.58
CA VAL A 121 3.77 -7.44 16.01
C VAL A 121 3.44 -6.42 14.92
N THR A 122 4.44 -5.94 14.17
CA THR A 122 4.32 -4.83 13.24
C THR A 122 4.18 -5.32 11.82
N GLN A 123 3.07 -5.02 11.16
CA GLN A 123 2.92 -5.18 9.71
C GLN A 123 3.57 -4.00 9.00
N ILE A 124 4.33 -4.27 7.94
CA ILE A 124 4.95 -3.26 7.09
C ILE A 124 4.22 -3.23 5.74
N LEU A 125 3.75 -2.06 5.32
CA LEU A 125 3.27 -1.81 3.97
C LEU A 125 4.31 -0.99 3.21
N GLY A 126 4.72 -1.44 2.04
CA GLY A 126 5.86 -0.90 1.30
C GLY A 126 7.16 -1.64 1.62
N PRO A 127 8.33 -1.02 1.36
CA PRO A 127 8.58 0.38 0.96
C PRO A 127 8.23 0.70 -0.50
N ASN A 128 8.52 1.95 -0.91
CA ASN A 128 8.26 2.46 -2.26
C ASN A 128 6.80 2.23 -2.67
N CYS A 129 5.87 2.70 -1.83
CA CYS A 129 4.44 2.48 -2.01
C CYS A 129 3.66 3.81 -1.90
N PRO A 130 2.47 3.90 -2.51
CA PRO A 130 1.61 5.06 -2.34
C PRO A 130 0.82 5.04 -1.02
N GLY A 131 0.88 3.94 -0.28
CA GLY A 131 0.14 3.75 0.97
C GLY A 131 -1.19 3.01 0.80
N ILE A 132 -2.12 3.33 1.69
CA ILE A 132 -3.44 2.68 1.79
C ILE A 132 -4.52 3.73 2.03
N ILE A 133 -5.65 3.58 1.34
CA ILE A 133 -6.84 4.41 1.54
C ILE A 133 -8.10 3.55 1.67
N SER A 134 -8.93 3.88 2.66
CA SER A 134 -10.33 3.48 2.71
C SER A 134 -11.15 4.74 2.50
N PRO A 135 -11.72 4.96 1.28
CA PRO A 135 -12.37 6.21 0.93
C PRO A 135 -13.48 6.60 1.91
N GLY A 136 -13.50 7.86 2.32
CA GLY A 136 -14.46 8.38 3.32
C GLY A 136 -14.14 8.01 4.77
N LYS A 137 -13.05 7.29 5.04
CA LYS A 137 -12.66 6.85 6.40
C LYS A 137 -11.25 7.29 6.79
N THR A 138 -10.24 6.89 6.01
CA THR A 138 -8.84 7.20 6.33
C THR A 138 -7.94 7.01 5.12
N ASN A 139 -6.84 7.74 5.08
CA ASN A 139 -5.80 7.65 4.06
C ASN A 139 -4.42 7.72 4.74
N LEU A 140 -3.61 6.70 4.58
CA LEU A 140 -2.25 6.63 5.11
C LEU A 140 -1.26 6.59 3.95
N GLY A 141 -0.86 7.76 3.48
CA GLY A 141 0.10 7.88 2.38
C GLY A 141 -0.18 9.04 1.44
N ILE A 142 0.04 8.79 0.15
CA ILE A 142 0.01 9.82 -0.90
C ILE A 142 -1.13 9.64 -1.91
N ILE A 143 -1.99 8.64 -1.72
CA ILE A 143 -3.11 8.34 -2.63
C ILE A 143 -4.08 9.54 -2.66
N PRO A 144 -4.43 10.08 -3.85
CA PRO A 144 -5.42 11.14 -3.94
C PRO A 144 -6.80 10.65 -3.44
N SER A 145 -7.39 11.39 -2.50
CA SER A 145 -8.64 10.99 -1.84
C SER A 145 -9.90 11.43 -2.57
N ASP A 146 -9.75 12.28 -3.57
CA ASP A 146 -10.84 12.93 -4.33
C ASP A 146 -11.16 12.24 -5.67
N ILE A 147 -10.44 11.18 -6.01
CA ILE A 147 -10.63 10.47 -7.29
C ILE A 147 -11.67 9.37 -7.24
N THR A 148 -12.09 8.95 -6.06
CA THR A 148 -13.11 7.89 -5.89
C THR A 148 -13.81 8.00 -4.55
N GLY A 149 -14.92 7.26 -4.39
CA GLY A 149 -15.69 7.16 -3.16
C GLY A 149 -15.63 5.76 -2.53
N SER A 150 -16.38 5.59 -1.44
CA SER A 150 -16.61 4.29 -0.81
C SER A 150 -17.45 3.40 -1.72
N GLY A 151 -17.14 2.09 -1.74
CA GLY A 151 -17.85 1.13 -2.57
C GLY A 151 -17.40 -0.31 -2.30
N PRO A 152 -17.79 -1.27 -3.14
CA PRO A 152 -17.62 -2.69 -2.87
C PRO A 152 -16.30 -3.29 -3.35
N ILE A 153 -15.42 -2.53 -3.99
CA ILE A 153 -14.20 -3.05 -4.61
C ILE A 153 -13.03 -3.01 -3.66
N GLY A 154 -12.30 -4.12 -3.51
CA GLY A 154 -10.95 -4.14 -2.96
C GLY A 154 -9.91 -3.97 -4.06
N LEU A 155 -8.87 -3.18 -3.84
CA LEU A 155 -7.77 -3.00 -4.80
C LEU A 155 -6.43 -3.26 -4.13
N VAL A 156 -5.62 -4.13 -4.72
CA VAL A 156 -4.21 -4.32 -4.37
C VAL A 156 -3.33 -4.12 -5.60
N SER A 157 -2.27 -3.32 -5.46
CA SER A 157 -1.42 -2.94 -6.60
C SER A 157 0.04 -2.76 -6.19
N LYS A 158 0.96 -3.20 -7.05
CA LYS A 158 2.39 -2.86 -6.95
C LYS A 158 2.69 -1.43 -7.41
N SER A 159 1.86 -0.88 -8.30
CA SER A 159 2.10 0.42 -8.94
C SER A 159 1.24 1.53 -8.33
N GLY A 160 1.86 2.63 -7.90
CA GLY A 160 1.14 3.82 -7.44
C GLY A 160 0.28 4.43 -8.56
N THR A 161 0.86 4.65 -9.73
CA THR A 161 0.16 5.26 -10.88
C THR A 161 -1.04 4.42 -11.33
N LEU A 162 -0.87 3.10 -11.44
CA LEU A 162 -1.96 2.20 -11.83
C LEU A 162 -3.03 2.08 -10.74
N THR A 163 -2.66 2.22 -9.47
CA THR A 163 -3.63 2.35 -8.38
C THR A 163 -4.55 3.55 -8.62
N TYR A 164 -3.99 4.72 -8.89
CA TYR A 164 -4.78 5.95 -9.12
C TYR A 164 -5.63 5.84 -10.38
N GLN A 165 -5.07 5.31 -11.47
CA GLN A 165 -5.80 5.10 -12.71
C GLN A 165 -6.99 4.16 -12.49
N MET A 166 -6.80 3.03 -11.83
CA MET A 166 -7.89 2.08 -11.58
C MET A 166 -8.95 2.65 -10.65
N MET A 167 -8.55 3.41 -9.63
CA MET A 167 -9.49 4.11 -8.76
C MET A 167 -10.34 5.12 -9.55
N PHE A 168 -9.74 5.85 -10.49
CA PHE A 168 -10.46 6.77 -11.35
C PHE A 168 -11.37 6.06 -12.36
N GLU A 169 -10.90 4.99 -12.99
CA GLU A 169 -11.67 4.18 -13.93
C GLU A 169 -12.94 3.59 -13.28
N LEU A 170 -12.85 3.14 -12.03
CA LEU A 170 -13.94 2.50 -11.28
C LEU A 170 -14.57 3.42 -10.22
N ARG A 171 -14.44 4.74 -10.38
CA ARG A 171 -14.97 5.71 -9.41
C ARG A 171 -16.50 5.69 -9.25
N ASP A 172 -17.20 5.20 -10.26
CA ASP A 172 -18.65 5.00 -10.26
C ASP A 172 -19.11 3.88 -9.29
N PHE A 173 -18.26 2.89 -9.01
CA PHE A 173 -18.52 1.86 -8.01
C PHE A 173 -17.91 2.16 -6.64
N GLY A 174 -16.71 2.72 -6.61
CA GLY A 174 -15.97 3.00 -5.39
C GLY A 174 -15.28 1.78 -4.77
N PHE A 175 -14.55 2.03 -3.67
CA PHE A 175 -13.68 1.05 -3.05
C PHE A 175 -13.91 0.89 -1.55
N THR A 176 -13.79 -0.34 -1.04
CA THR A 176 -13.67 -0.59 0.41
C THR A 176 -12.31 -0.12 0.90
N THR A 177 -11.27 -0.57 0.20
CA THR A 177 -9.88 -0.20 0.47
C THR A 177 -9.06 -0.35 -0.80
N ALA A 178 -8.15 0.60 -1.06
CA ALA A 178 -7.11 0.50 -2.08
C ALA A 178 -5.74 0.47 -1.39
N VAL A 179 -4.95 -0.56 -1.71
CA VAL A 179 -3.64 -0.82 -1.11
C VAL A 179 -2.58 -0.80 -2.21
N GLY A 180 -1.62 0.12 -2.10
CA GLY A 180 -0.39 0.06 -2.88
C GLY A 180 0.70 -0.65 -2.07
N ILE A 181 1.10 -1.84 -2.48
CA ILE A 181 2.04 -2.68 -1.72
C ILE A 181 3.51 -2.33 -1.97
N GLY A 182 3.81 -1.55 -3.03
CA GLY A 182 5.15 -1.13 -3.38
C GLY A 182 5.81 -1.95 -4.49
N GLY A 183 6.81 -1.32 -5.14
CA GLY A 183 7.54 -1.87 -6.30
C GLY A 183 8.97 -2.32 -5.99
N ASP A 184 9.39 -2.32 -4.74
CA ASP A 184 10.72 -2.79 -4.35
C ASP A 184 10.84 -4.32 -4.41
N PRO A 185 12.06 -4.88 -4.57
CA PRO A 185 12.26 -6.33 -4.58
C PRO A 185 11.84 -7.03 -3.29
N ILE A 186 11.92 -6.33 -2.16
CA ILE A 186 11.46 -6.79 -0.84
C ILE A 186 10.39 -5.83 -0.35
N ILE A 187 9.20 -6.34 -0.10
CA ILE A 187 8.05 -5.61 0.44
C ILE A 187 7.48 -6.34 1.66
N GLY A 188 6.95 -5.59 2.61
CA GLY A 188 6.45 -6.18 3.86
C GLY A 188 5.06 -6.81 3.73
N THR A 189 4.16 -6.22 2.95
CA THR A 189 2.81 -6.72 2.69
C THR A 189 2.71 -7.15 1.23
N THR A 190 2.19 -8.34 0.97
CA THR A 190 2.11 -8.96 -0.36
C THR A 190 0.70 -8.94 -0.94
N HIS A 191 0.55 -9.33 -2.22
CA HIS A 191 -0.77 -9.60 -2.81
C HIS A 191 -1.58 -10.60 -1.98
N ILE A 192 -0.93 -11.66 -1.49
CA ILE A 192 -1.60 -12.72 -0.73
C ILE A 192 -2.17 -12.19 0.59
N ASP A 193 -1.43 -11.33 1.29
CA ASP A 193 -1.90 -10.72 2.55
C ASP A 193 -3.15 -9.87 2.31
N CYS A 194 -3.14 -9.08 1.22
CA CYS A 194 -4.29 -8.26 0.84
C CYS A 194 -5.48 -9.11 0.37
N LEU A 195 -5.24 -10.15 -0.46
CA LEU A 195 -6.29 -11.06 -0.93
C LEU A 195 -6.97 -11.77 0.22
N ARG A 196 -6.21 -12.25 1.22
CA ARG A 196 -6.73 -12.87 2.44
C ARG A 196 -7.63 -11.88 3.20
N ALA A 197 -7.12 -10.68 3.44
CA ALA A 197 -7.87 -9.66 4.17
C ALA A 197 -9.14 -9.22 3.41
N PHE A 198 -9.11 -9.09 2.08
CA PHE A 198 -10.29 -8.81 1.27
C PHE A 198 -11.29 -9.96 1.26
N GLN A 199 -10.81 -11.21 1.26
CA GLN A 199 -11.68 -12.38 1.35
C GLN A 199 -12.50 -12.34 2.65
N ASP A 200 -11.88 -11.95 3.77
CA ASP A 200 -12.50 -11.90 5.08
C ASP A 200 -13.35 -10.63 5.30
N ASP A 201 -13.17 -9.58 4.51
CA ASP A 201 -13.96 -8.34 4.64
C ASP A 201 -15.34 -8.47 3.97
N PRO A 202 -16.45 -8.52 4.73
CA PRO A 202 -17.80 -8.69 4.16
C PRO A 202 -18.26 -7.51 3.29
N ALA A 203 -17.63 -6.34 3.41
CA ALA A 203 -17.94 -5.17 2.58
C ALA A 203 -17.30 -5.28 1.19
N THR A 204 -16.19 -6.00 1.04
CA THR A 204 -15.55 -6.26 -0.26
C THR A 204 -16.32 -7.34 -1.01
N LYS A 205 -16.84 -7.00 -2.20
CA LYS A 205 -17.61 -7.92 -3.06
C LYS A 205 -16.80 -8.45 -4.24
N ALA A 206 -15.82 -7.69 -4.70
CA ALA A 206 -14.92 -8.08 -5.78
C ALA A 206 -13.56 -7.43 -5.56
N ILE A 207 -12.51 -7.99 -6.19
CA ILE A 207 -11.12 -7.58 -5.98
C ILE A 207 -10.47 -7.26 -7.32
N VAL A 208 -9.76 -6.14 -7.40
CA VAL A 208 -8.82 -5.84 -8.48
C VAL A 208 -7.41 -6.09 -7.99
N MET A 209 -6.66 -6.89 -8.72
CA MET A 209 -5.25 -7.17 -8.45
C MET A 209 -4.38 -6.65 -9.60
N ILE A 210 -3.46 -5.75 -9.30
CA ILE A 210 -2.52 -5.19 -10.26
C ILE A 210 -1.11 -5.66 -9.93
N GLY A 211 -0.54 -6.41 -10.87
CA GLY A 211 0.84 -6.89 -10.84
C GLY A 211 1.70 -6.22 -11.89
N GLU A 212 2.93 -6.67 -11.96
CA GLU A 212 3.93 -6.21 -12.92
C GLU A 212 4.90 -7.35 -13.28
N ILE A 213 5.70 -7.16 -14.30
CA ILE A 213 6.77 -8.08 -14.67
C ILE A 213 7.79 -8.25 -13.54
N GLY A 214 8.49 -9.38 -13.55
CA GLY A 214 9.54 -9.73 -12.59
C GLY A 214 9.03 -10.53 -11.40
N GLY A 215 9.89 -11.40 -10.86
CA GLY A 215 9.55 -12.32 -9.78
C GLY A 215 8.38 -13.26 -10.09
N ASP A 216 7.80 -13.86 -9.05
CA ASP A 216 6.74 -14.87 -9.10
C ASP A 216 5.52 -14.53 -8.22
N ALA A 217 5.41 -13.28 -7.77
CA ALA A 217 4.40 -12.88 -6.78
C ALA A 217 2.97 -13.08 -7.28
N GLU A 218 2.71 -12.83 -8.56
CA GLU A 218 1.40 -12.96 -9.18
C GLU A 218 1.03 -14.42 -9.41
N GLU A 219 1.99 -15.29 -9.73
CA GLU A 219 1.80 -16.74 -9.85
C GLU A 219 1.46 -17.35 -8.48
N ARG A 220 2.16 -16.95 -7.42
CA ARG A 220 1.83 -17.35 -6.04
C ARG A 220 0.46 -16.82 -5.61
N ALA A 221 0.12 -15.61 -6.00
CA ALA A 221 -1.21 -15.05 -5.75
C ALA A 221 -2.30 -15.84 -6.49
N ALA A 222 -2.06 -16.27 -7.75
CA ALA A 222 -2.98 -17.12 -8.51
C ALA A 222 -3.27 -18.44 -7.78
N GLN A 223 -2.22 -19.10 -7.26
CA GLN A 223 -2.39 -20.33 -6.47
C GLN A 223 -3.22 -20.08 -5.21
N PHE A 224 -2.94 -18.98 -4.49
CA PHE A 224 -3.71 -18.60 -3.31
C PHE A 224 -5.18 -18.30 -3.65
N ILE A 225 -5.44 -17.61 -4.76
CA ILE A 225 -6.82 -17.35 -5.24
C ILE A 225 -7.56 -18.66 -5.46
N LYS A 226 -6.95 -19.62 -6.16
CA LYS A 226 -7.54 -20.92 -6.43
C LYS A 226 -7.97 -21.66 -5.16
N GLU A 227 -7.17 -21.57 -4.10
CA GLU A 227 -7.38 -22.35 -2.87
C GLU A 227 -8.29 -21.66 -1.86
N TYR A 228 -8.25 -20.32 -1.78
CA TYR A 228 -8.82 -19.62 -0.64
C TYR A 228 -9.75 -18.45 -0.98
N VAL A 229 -9.78 -17.95 -2.24
CA VAL A 229 -10.58 -16.78 -2.59
C VAL A 229 -11.84 -17.18 -3.34
N THR A 230 -13.00 -16.91 -2.76
CA THR A 230 -14.31 -17.19 -3.36
C THR A 230 -14.93 -15.96 -4.03
N LYS A 231 -14.42 -14.78 -3.74
CA LYS A 231 -14.86 -13.52 -4.34
C LYS A 231 -14.30 -13.38 -5.74
N PRO A 232 -15.04 -12.75 -6.67
CA PRO A 232 -14.52 -12.46 -8.00
C PRO A 232 -13.24 -11.63 -7.95
N VAL A 233 -12.23 -12.03 -8.74
CA VAL A 233 -10.97 -11.31 -8.89
C VAL A 233 -10.77 -10.95 -10.35
N VAL A 234 -10.39 -9.70 -10.63
CA VAL A 234 -9.96 -9.23 -11.96
C VAL A 234 -8.50 -8.80 -11.85
N GLY A 235 -7.69 -9.22 -12.83
CA GLY A 235 -6.25 -8.95 -12.86
C GLY A 235 -5.85 -7.97 -13.95
N TYR A 236 -4.77 -7.24 -13.69
CA TYR A 236 -3.96 -6.53 -14.68
C TYR A 236 -2.49 -6.77 -14.39
N VAL A 237 -1.70 -7.05 -15.40
CA VAL A 237 -0.24 -7.18 -15.28
C VAL A 237 0.42 -6.15 -16.17
N ALA A 238 1.21 -5.24 -15.59
CA ALA A 238 1.95 -4.25 -16.36
C ALA A 238 3.20 -4.85 -17.01
N GLY A 239 3.56 -4.34 -18.20
CA GLY A 239 4.84 -4.67 -18.83
C GLY A 239 4.76 -5.66 -20.00
N PHE A 240 3.60 -5.82 -20.68
CA PHE A 240 3.49 -6.67 -21.87
C PHE A 240 4.46 -6.32 -23.02
N THR A 241 4.89 -5.07 -23.09
CA THR A 241 5.84 -4.57 -24.11
C THR A 241 7.23 -4.34 -23.55
N ALA A 242 7.51 -4.77 -22.33
CA ALA A 242 8.81 -4.54 -21.69
C ALA A 242 9.89 -5.38 -22.37
N PRO A 243 11.03 -4.79 -22.75
CA PRO A 243 12.16 -5.54 -23.29
C PRO A 243 12.81 -6.39 -22.19
N GLU A 244 13.31 -7.57 -22.60
CA GLU A 244 14.04 -8.46 -21.70
C GLU A 244 15.30 -7.79 -21.15
N GLY A 245 15.62 -8.07 -19.87
CA GLY A 245 16.83 -7.59 -19.21
C GLY A 245 16.84 -6.11 -18.83
N LYS A 246 15.73 -5.38 -19.08
CA LYS A 246 15.61 -3.97 -18.72
C LYS A 246 14.65 -3.77 -17.55
N THR A 247 15.11 -3.00 -16.55
CA THR A 247 14.27 -2.59 -15.43
C THR A 247 13.24 -1.54 -15.87
N MET A 248 11.96 -1.75 -15.53
CA MET A 248 10.83 -0.93 -15.98
C MET A 248 10.20 -0.16 -14.82
N GLY A 249 10.81 0.95 -14.42
CA GLY A 249 10.29 1.85 -13.38
C GLY A 249 10.58 1.39 -11.95
N HIS A 250 10.27 0.16 -11.59
CA HIS A 250 10.55 -0.42 -10.28
C HIS A 250 11.78 -1.34 -10.33
N ALA A 251 12.55 -1.39 -9.25
CA ALA A 251 13.75 -2.22 -9.16
C ALA A 251 13.44 -3.73 -9.34
N GLY A 252 12.27 -4.18 -8.89
CA GLY A 252 11.80 -5.56 -9.07
C GLY A 252 11.14 -5.85 -10.44
N ALA A 253 10.85 -4.82 -11.24
CA ALA A 253 10.17 -4.95 -12.52
C ALA A 253 11.17 -5.23 -13.66
N ILE A 254 11.75 -6.42 -13.67
CA ILE A 254 12.71 -6.87 -14.67
C ILE A 254 12.40 -8.32 -15.08
N VAL A 255 12.39 -8.58 -16.38
CA VAL A 255 12.27 -9.93 -16.94
C VAL A 255 13.66 -10.53 -17.12
N SER A 256 13.89 -11.70 -16.55
CA SER A 256 15.13 -12.46 -16.70
C SER A 256 14.81 -13.82 -17.32
N GLY A 257 15.10 -13.99 -18.60
CA GLY A 257 14.76 -15.20 -19.35
C GLY A 257 13.24 -15.37 -19.56
N SER A 258 12.75 -16.59 -19.50
CA SER A 258 11.33 -16.91 -19.73
C SER A 258 10.40 -16.72 -18.52
N SER A 259 10.96 -16.46 -17.33
CA SER A 259 10.17 -16.31 -16.10
C SER A 259 9.85 -14.85 -15.78
N GLY A 260 8.73 -14.63 -15.09
CA GLY A 260 8.31 -13.30 -14.65
C GLY A 260 7.83 -12.36 -15.77
N THR A 261 7.48 -12.89 -16.94
CA THR A 261 6.89 -12.11 -18.05
C THR A 261 5.42 -11.78 -17.75
N ALA A 262 4.92 -10.68 -18.29
CA ALA A 262 3.50 -10.33 -18.17
C ALA A 262 2.59 -11.43 -18.75
N SER A 263 2.99 -12.10 -19.83
CA SER A 263 2.23 -13.20 -20.44
C SER A 263 2.14 -14.40 -19.51
N ALA A 264 3.25 -14.86 -18.94
CA ALA A 264 3.25 -16.00 -18.02
C ALA A 264 2.39 -15.74 -16.77
N LYS A 265 2.47 -14.52 -16.20
CA LYS A 265 1.64 -14.12 -15.07
C LYS A 265 0.15 -14.04 -15.41
N LYS A 266 -0.18 -13.50 -16.60
CA LYS A 266 -1.55 -13.50 -17.14
C LYS A 266 -2.08 -14.92 -17.28
N GLU A 267 -1.33 -15.83 -17.91
CA GLU A 267 -1.70 -17.23 -18.08
C GLU A 267 -1.94 -17.93 -16.74
N ALA A 268 -1.07 -17.71 -15.75
CA ALA A 268 -1.23 -18.26 -14.41
C ALA A 268 -2.51 -17.77 -13.71
N LEU A 269 -2.85 -16.51 -13.84
CA LEU A 269 -4.07 -15.93 -13.29
C LEU A 269 -5.33 -16.46 -14.02
N GLU A 270 -5.31 -16.50 -15.35
CA GLU A 270 -6.43 -17.00 -16.13
C GLU A 270 -6.68 -18.51 -15.91
N ALA A 271 -5.63 -19.29 -15.68
CA ALA A 271 -5.74 -20.72 -15.38
C ALA A 271 -6.52 -21.02 -14.07
N VAL A 272 -6.66 -20.02 -13.19
CA VAL A 272 -7.42 -20.15 -11.94
C VAL A 272 -8.74 -19.36 -11.96
N GLY A 273 -9.17 -18.92 -13.15
CA GLY A 273 -10.47 -18.24 -13.35
C GLY A 273 -10.46 -16.74 -13.13
N VAL A 274 -9.29 -16.11 -12.96
CA VAL A 274 -9.16 -14.65 -12.88
C VAL A 274 -9.24 -14.06 -14.28
N ALA A 275 -10.17 -13.16 -14.54
CA ALA A 275 -10.23 -12.42 -15.80
C ALA A 275 -9.13 -11.35 -15.81
N VAL A 276 -8.26 -11.36 -16.84
CA VAL A 276 -7.12 -10.44 -16.94
C VAL A 276 -7.27 -9.50 -18.13
N GLY A 277 -7.35 -8.20 -17.87
CA GLY A 277 -7.37 -7.17 -18.90
C GLY A 277 -5.99 -6.91 -19.51
N LYS A 278 -5.94 -6.55 -20.78
CA LYS A 278 -4.70 -6.14 -21.48
C LYS A 278 -4.36 -4.66 -21.23
N THR A 279 -5.33 -3.90 -20.79
CA THR A 279 -5.21 -2.48 -20.44
C THR A 279 -5.94 -2.20 -19.14
N PRO A 280 -5.61 -1.11 -18.41
CA PRO A 280 -6.37 -0.69 -17.24
C PRO A 280 -7.88 -0.51 -17.52
N SER A 281 -8.24 0.11 -18.64
CA SER A 281 -9.64 0.33 -19.02
C SER A 281 -10.37 -0.99 -19.34
N GLU A 282 -9.71 -1.96 -19.98
CA GLU A 282 -10.28 -3.30 -20.18
C GLU A 282 -10.50 -4.01 -18.84
N THR A 283 -9.54 -3.93 -17.92
CA THR A 283 -9.66 -4.47 -16.55
C THR A 283 -10.85 -3.85 -15.81
N ALA A 284 -11.01 -2.54 -15.89
CA ALA A 284 -12.15 -1.85 -15.32
C ALA A 284 -13.48 -2.31 -15.93
N ASN A 285 -13.53 -2.55 -17.25
CA ASN A 285 -14.72 -3.06 -17.93
C ASN A 285 -15.05 -4.49 -17.52
N LEU A 286 -14.05 -5.34 -17.29
CA LEU A 286 -14.24 -6.69 -16.74
C LEU A 286 -14.85 -6.61 -15.33
N MET A 287 -14.36 -5.73 -14.48
CA MET A 287 -14.92 -5.51 -13.14
C MET A 287 -16.36 -5.01 -13.19
N ARG A 288 -16.67 -4.04 -14.08
CA ARG A 288 -18.05 -3.55 -14.28
C ARG A 288 -19.02 -4.66 -14.66
N LYS A 289 -18.61 -5.57 -15.54
CA LYS A 289 -19.45 -6.72 -15.93
C LYS A 289 -19.75 -7.63 -14.73
N ILE A 290 -18.77 -7.86 -13.85
CA ILE A 290 -18.94 -8.68 -12.65
C ILE A 290 -19.90 -8.02 -11.65
N LEU A 291 -19.82 -6.70 -11.46
CA LEU A 291 -20.62 -5.99 -10.47
C LEU A 291 -22.04 -5.66 -10.94
N ASN A 292 -22.29 -5.66 -12.25
CA ASN A 292 -23.60 -5.37 -12.84
C ASN A 292 -24.39 -6.63 -13.21
N GLY A 293 -23.74 -7.80 -13.25
CA GLY A 293 -24.36 -9.09 -13.62
C GLY A 293 -24.84 -9.87 -12.48
#